data_ecc01ea4a5c3678bac72a6db7fa63c9e
#
_entry.id   ecc01ea4a5c3678bac72a6db7fa63c9e
#
_cell.length_a   1.000
_cell.length_b   1.000
_cell.length_c   1.000
_cell.angle_alpha   90.00
_cell.angle_beta   90.00
_cell.angle_gamma   90.00
#
_symmetry.space_group_name_H-M   'P 1'
#
loop_
_entity.id
_entity.type
_entity.pdbx_description
1 polymer ?
#
loop_
_entity_poly.entity_id
_entity_poly.type
_entity_poly.pdbx_seq_one_letter_code
_entity_poly.pdbx_strand_id
1 'polypeptide(L)'
;CALFNQTIYLKIKFNPWVWITNDLAVTRKDISNVRLILEEIKLTDAEKLYYVSTPQRYVINRVQKESALPFTDANPQIQLTANFPVQTLFWFIRNRKYESVATPTGAPSGLYYDSRYTYGYTTQYIQTAVPLTFVSGTTAFIDVIDTAKITLNGVDISSTFKGSLYYGFKQPMDHALSVPAKNIYMYSFGLTPKEYNSGGYINFSKLNSATTKLLLSFVPAYATHLIQGYQLYVFYYGCTILEIANGSARLPFV
;
A
#
# COMPACT_ATOMS: atom_id res chain seq x y z
N CYS A 1 7.02 -2.44 30.94
CA CYS A 1 6.76 -3.28 32.14
C CYS A 1 5.55 -4.22 31.94
N ALA A 2 4.51 -3.80 31.21
CA ALA A 2 3.33 -4.65 31.00
C ALA A 2 3.58 -5.89 30.11
N LEU A 3 4.64 -5.91 29.31
CA LEU A 3 5.03 -7.01 28.41
C LEU A 3 6.23 -7.81 28.98
N PHE A 4 6.06 -8.44 30.12
CA PHE A 4 7.14 -9.18 30.77
C PHE A 4 7.28 -10.63 30.28
N ASN A 5 6.28 -11.18 29.59
CA ASN A 5 6.30 -12.52 29.01
C ASN A 5 6.53 -12.52 27.47
N GLN A 6 6.77 -11.37 26.88
CA GLN A 6 6.90 -11.25 25.43
C GLN A 6 8.06 -10.32 25.03
N THR A 7 8.90 -10.79 24.14
CA THR A 7 9.97 -9.97 23.56
C THR A 7 9.42 -9.11 22.43
N ILE A 8 9.78 -7.82 22.43
CA ILE A 8 9.44 -6.89 21.36
C ILE A 8 10.57 -6.90 20.32
N TYR A 9 10.22 -7.12 19.08
CA TYR A 9 11.12 -7.08 17.94
C TYR A 9 10.79 -5.90 17.03
N LEU A 10 11.80 -5.09 16.72
CA LEU A 10 11.71 -4.09 15.66
C LEU A 10 12.45 -4.65 14.43
N LYS A 11 11.72 -4.93 13.37
CA LYS A 11 12.28 -5.38 12.09
C LYS A 11 12.28 -4.24 11.09
N ILE A 12 13.47 -3.77 10.70
CA ILE A 12 13.65 -2.74 9.68
C ILE A 12 14.19 -3.41 8.43
N LYS A 13 13.53 -3.19 7.31
CA LYS A 13 13.97 -3.63 5.99
C LYS A 13 14.31 -2.40 5.15
N PHE A 14 15.58 -2.21 4.85
CA PHE A 14 16.01 -1.15 3.95
C PHE A 14 15.77 -1.55 2.48
N ASN A 15 15.49 -0.56 1.65
CA ASN A 15 15.44 -0.77 0.22
C ASN A 15 16.83 -1.12 -0.32
N PRO A 16 16.90 -1.93 -1.39
CA PRO A 16 18.17 -2.18 -2.08
C PRO A 16 18.81 -0.87 -2.53
N TRP A 17 20.15 -0.80 -2.45
CA TRP A 17 20.92 0.40 -2.81
C TRP A 17 20.65 0.86 -4.26
N VAL A 18 20.40 -0.06 -5.18
CA VAL A 18 20.05 0.21 -6.59
C VAL A 18 18.78 1.06 -6.76
N TRP A 19 17.94 1.14 -5.72
CA TRP A 19 16.76 1.98 -5.73
C TRP A 19 17.04 3.42 -5.26
N ILE A 20 18.23 3.65 -4.71
CA ILE A 20 18.60 4.92 -4.10
C ILE A 20 19.54 5.71 -5.01
N THR A 21 20.30 5.05 -5.86
CA THR A 21 21.27 5.68 -6.76
C THR A 21 21.05 5.28 -8.22
N ASN A 22 21.31 6.23 -9.13
CA ASN A 22 21.34 6.02 -10.57
C ASN A 22 22.78 5.78 -11.07
N ASP A 23 23.76 5.80 -10.20
CA ASP A 23 25.16 5.58 -10.57
C ASP A 23 25.45 4.09 -10.67
N LEU A 24 25.62 3.63 -11.89
CA LEU A 24 25.95 2.22 -12.20
C LEU A 24 27.39 1.85 -11.84
N ALA A 25 28.27 2.82 -11.64
CA ALA A 25 29.64 2.57 -11.20
C ALA A 25 29.71 2.20 -9.70
N VAL A 26 28.64 2.44 -8.95
CA VAL A 26 28.55 2.06 -7.54
C VAL A 26 28.21 0.59 -7.44
N THR A 27 29.18 -0.25 -7.13
CA THR A 27 29.00 -1.69 -7.00
C THR A 27 28.34 -2.12 -5.71
N ARG A 28 28.58 -1.38 -4.62
CA ARG A 28 28.00 -1.64 -3.30
C ARG A 28 28.10 -0.42 -2.40
N LYS A 29 27.04 -0.17 -1.64
CA LYS A 29 27.06 0.79 -0.51
C LYS A 29 26.47 0.11 0.71
N ASP A 30 27.22 0.08 1.79
CA ASP A 30 26.76 -0.45 3.07
C ASP A 30 26.17 0.67 3.91
N ILE A 31 25.08 0.37 4.61
CA ILE A 31 24.50 1.27 5.60
C ILE A 31 25.30 1.03 6.89
N SER A 32 25.99 2.06 7.36
CA SER A 32 26.74 2.03 8.61
C SER A 32 26.07 2.90 9.68
N ASN A 33 26.38 2.63 10.93
CA ASN A 33 25.92 3.45 12.07
C ASN A 33 24.39 3.60 12.19
N VAL A 34 23.64 2.52 11.91
CA VAL A 34 22.21 2.49 12.20
C VAL A 34 22.02 2.53 13.72
N ARG A 35 21.28 3.52 14.21
CA ARG A 35 21.01 3.69 15.65
C ARG A 35 19.51 3.80 15.86
N LEU A 36 19.02 3.13 16.89
CA LEU A 36 17.68 3.31 17.40
C LEU A 36 17.75 4.24 18.61
N ILE A 37 17.04 5.36 18.52
CA ILE A 37 16.89 6.29 19.64
C ILE A 37 15.57 5.94 20.31
N LEU A 38 15.61 5.62 21.59
CA LEU A 38 14.44 5.32 22.40
C LEU A 38 14.26 6.38 23.46
N GLU A 39 13.04 6.80 23.65
CA GLU A 39 12.63 7.59 24.80
C GLU A 39 12.08 6.64 25.87
N GLU A 40 12.67 6.68 27.06
CA GLU A 40 12.27 5.85 28.18
C GLU A 40 11.67 6.69 29.29
N ILE A 41 10.53 6.27 29.78
CA ILE A 41 9.87 6.87 30.94
C ILE A 41 10.04 5.93 32.14
N LYS A 42 10.67 6.42 33.20
CA LYS A 42 10.79 5.68 34.46
C LYS A 42 9.51 5.82 35.25
N LEU A 43 8.85 4.70 35.49
CA LEU A 43 7.62 4.61 36.27
C LEU A 43 7.94 4.35 37.75
N THR A 44 7.09 4.85 38.64
CA THR A 44 7.08 4.46 40.04
C THR A 44 6.62 3.01 40.20
N ASP A 45 6.87 2.41 41.34
CA ASP A 45 6.49 1.00 41.57
C ASP A 45 4.97 0.80 41.59
N ALA A 46 4.22 1.79 42.07
CA ALA A 46 2.76 1.78 42.02
C ALA A 46 2.21 1.82 40.57
N GLU A 47 2.80 2.65 39.71
CA GLU A 47 2.45 2.70 38.28
C GLU A 47 2.81 1.39 37.55
N LYS A 48 3.99 0.82 37.87
CA LYS A 48 4.37 -0.48 37.31
C LYS A 48 3.38 -1.57 37.70
N LEU A 49 2.97 -1.61 38.97
CA LEU A 49 1.99 -2.57 39.45
C LEU A 49 0.65 -2.41 38.73
N TYR A 50 0.19 -1.19 38.53
CA TYR A 50 -1.04 -0.89 37.77
C TYR A 50 -0.95 -1.47 36.35
N TYR A 51 0.13 -1.18 35.60
CA TYR A 51 0.28 -1.67 34.23
C TYR A 51 0.45 -3.20 34.12
N VAL A 52 0.96 -3.85 35.15
CA VAL A 52 1.12 -5.30 35.19
C VAL A 52 -0.20 -6.00 35.56
N SER A 53 -0.96 -5.43 36.50
CA SER A 53 -2.16 -6.06 37.05
C SER A 53 -3.45 -5.75 36.26
N THR A 54 -3.48 -4.62 35.53
CA THR A 54 -4.67 -4.18 34.83
C THR A 54 -4.53 -4.41 33.32
N PRO A 55 -5.48 -5.13 32.69
CA PRO A 55 -5.49 -5.26 31.22
C PRO A 55 -5.62 -3.90 30.55
N GLN A 56 -4.70 -3.63 29.62
CA GLN A 56 -4.67 -2.39 28.85
C GLN A 56 -5.22 -2.65 27.45
N ARG A 57 -6.06 -1.75 26.95
CA ARG A 57 -6.62 -1.82 25.58
C ARG A 57 -6.38 -0.52 24.83
N TYR A 58 -5.76 -0.61 23.68
CA TYR A 58 -5.46 0.53 22.82
C TYR A 58 -6.07 0.31 21.45
N VAL A 59 -6.75 1.32 20.92
CA VAL A 59 -7.08 1.32 19.49
C VAL A 59 -5.83 1.76 18.72
N ILE A 60 -5.38 0.95 17.81
CA ILE A 60 -4.20 1.25 16.99
C ILE A 60 -4.57 1.22 15.51
N ASN A 61 -3.87 2.03 14.73
CA ASN A 61 -3.97 1.97 13.28
C ASN A 61 -3.29 0.71 12.76
N ARG A 62 -3.91 0.07 11.78
CA ARG A 62 -3.37 -1.11 11.11
C ARG A 62 -3.35 -0.88 9.61
N VAL A 63 -2.22 -1.20 9.01
CA VAL A 63 -2.06 -1.27 7.56
C VAL A 63 -1.77 -2.72 7.18
N GLN A 64 -2.56 -3.24 6.24
CA GLN A 64 -2.28 -4.52 5.60
C GLN A 64 -2.07 -4.27 4.11
N LYS A 65 -1.04 -4.90 3.56
CA LYS A 65 -0.78 -4.92 2.13
C LYS A 65 -1.20 -6.28 1.58
N GLU A 66 -1.97 -6.27 0.50
CA GLU A 66 -2.19 -7.47 -0.30
C GLU A 66 -0.90 -7.88 -1.00
N SER A 67 -0.74 -9.17 -1.26
CA SER A 67 0.35 -9.62 -2.14
C SER A 67 0.22 -8.94 -3.49
N ALA A 68 1.35 -8.61 -4.10
CA ALA A 68 1.32 -7.97 -5.41
C ALA A 68 0.66 -8.90 -6.45
N LEU A 69 -0.36 -8.40 -7.13
CA LEU A 69 -1.23 -9.17 -8.00
C LEU A 69 -0.92 -8.88 -9.47
N PRO A 70 -0.38 -9.85 -10.21
CA PRO A 70 -0.19 -9.69 -11.65
C PRO A 70 -1.53 -9.68 -12.37
N PHE A 71 -1.61 -8.96 -13.47
CA PHE A 71 -2.79 -8.95 -14.32
C PHE A 71 -2.78 -10.12 -15.30
N THR A 72 -3.94 -10.74 -15.49
CA THR A 72 -4.15 -11.85 -16.41
C THR A 72 -5.07 -11.49 -17.58
N ASP A 73 -5.88 -10.45 -17.41
CA ASP A 73 -6.79 -9.96 -18.45
C ASP A 73 -7.01 -8.44 -18.36
N ALA A 74 -7.75 -7.88 -19.31
CA ALA A 74 -8.03 -6.45 -19.41
C ALA A 74 -9.07 -5.95 -18.38
N ASN A 75 -9.82 -6.85 -17.78
CA ASN A 75 -10.86 -6.55 -16.79
C ASN A 75 -10.64 -7.38 -15.51
N PRO A 76 -9.54 -7.17 -14.80
CA PRO A 76 -9.19 -8.01 -13.67
C PRO A 76 -10.18 -7.84 -12.53
N GLN A 77 -10.53 -8.97 -11.90
CA GLN A 77 -11.33 -9.05 -10.68
C GLN A 77 -10.44 -9.47 -9.53
N ILE A 78 -10.21 -8.57 -8.61
CA ILE A 78 -9.27 -8.75 -7.49
C ILE A 78 -10.07 -9.04 -6.22
N GLN A 79 -9.84 -10.20 -5.62
CA GLN A 79 -10.40 -10.51 -4.30
C GLN A 79 -9.74 -9.65 -3.24
N LEU A 80 -10.55 -9.14 -2.32
CA LEU A 80 -10.10 -8.35 -1.18
C LEU A 80 -10.13 -9.23 0.07
N THR A 81 -8.96 -9.43 0.71
CA THR A 81 -8.76 -10.47 1.74
C THR A 81 -8.38 -9.91 3.11
N ALA A 82 -8.64 -8.63 3.39
CA ALA A 82 -8.38 -8.07 4.71
C ALA A 82 -9.16 -8.82 5.81
N ASN A 83 -8.58 -8.90 7.00
CA ASN A 83 -9.16 -9.62 8.15
C ASN A 83 -9.37 -8.73 9.38
N PHE A 84 -9.63 -7.45 9.17
CA PHE A 84 -9.83 -6.47 10.24
C PHE A 84 -10.79 -5.36 9.79
N PRO A 85 -11.23 -4.47 10.70
CA PRO A 85 -12.01 -3.29 10.35
C PRO A 85 -11.23 -2.34 9.45
N VAL A 86 -11.65 -2.21 8.19
CA VAL A 86 -11.03 -1.35 7.17
C VAL A 86 -11.80 -0.05 7.05
N GLN A 87 -11.08 1.05 7.12
CA GLN A 87 -11.57 2.41 6.97
C GLN A 87 -11.39 2.92 5.55
N THR A 88 -10.22 2.64 4.97
CA THR A 88 -9.87 3.13 3.64
C THR A 88 -9.10 2.05 2.87
N LEU A 89 -9.44 1.94 1.61
CA LEU A 89 -8.77 1.12 0.63
C LEU A 89 -7.94 2.01 -0.29
N PHE A 90 -6.66 1.69 -0.48
CA PHE A 90 -5.79 2.34 -1.44
C PHE A 90 -5.27 1.32 -2.44
N TRP A 91 -5.15 1.72 -3.70
CA TRP A 91 -4.52 0.87 -4.70
C TRP A 91 -3.77 1.69 -5.74
N PHE A 92 -2.78 1.07 -6.36
CA PHE A 92 -2.04 1.62 -7.47
C PHE A 92 -1.43 0.51 -8.32
N ILE A 93 -1.07 0.85 -9.54
CA ILE A 93 -0.45 -0.06 -10.51
C ILE A 93 1.02 0.32 -10.66
N ARG A 94 1.89 -0.68 -10.65
CA ARG A 94 3.34 -0.49 -10.80
C ARG A 94 3.93 -1.50 -11.76
N ASN A 95 4.97 -1.07 -12.49
CA ASN A 95 5.71 -1.96 -13.36
C ASN A 95 6.57 -2.93 -12.54
N ARG A 96 6.50 -4.22 -12.85
CA ARG A 96 7.27 -5.30 -12.19
C ARG A 96 8.79 -5.12 -12.31
N LYS A 97 9.25 -4.48 -13.38
CA LYS A 97 10.69 -4.25 -13.60
C LYS A 97 11.32 -3.43 -12.49
N TYR A 98 10.56 -2.59 -11.80
CA TYR A 98 11.04 -1.80 -10.67
C TYR A 98 11.14 -2.57 -9.35
N GLU A 99 10.79 -3.84 -9.35
CA GLU A 99 10.84 -4.72 -8.17
C GLU A 99 11.99 -5.72 -8.21
N SER A 100 12.50 -5.98 -9.41
CA SER A 100 13.61 -6.90 -9.57
C SER A 100 14.92 -6.25 -9.14
N VAL A 101 15.52 -6.82 -8.10
CA VAL A 101 16.88 -6.47 -7.64
C VAL A 101 17.96 -7.12 -8.50
N ALA A 102 17.57 -8.07 -9.35
CA ALA A 102 18.50 -8.73 -10.25
C ALA A 102 19.00 -7.75 -11.29
N THR A 103 20.29 -7.54 -11.33
CA THR A 103 20.98 -6.84 -12.43
C THR A 103 20.66 -7.61 -13.71
N PRO A 104 19.89 -7.08 -14.66
CA PRO A 104 19.61 -7.81 -15.87
C PRO A 104 20.92 -7.94 -16.63
N THR A 105 21.41 -9.16 -16.77
CA THR A 105 22.54 -9.44 -17.64
C THR A 105 22.13 -9.05 -19.07
N GLY A 106 22.76 -8.02 -19.65
CA GLY A 106 22.48 -7.56 -21.00
C GLY A 106 21.42 -6.49 -21.18
N ALA A 107 20.89 -5.90 -20.11
CA ALA A 107 20.03 -4.72 -20.24
C ALA A 107 20.86 -3.51 -20.68
N PRO A 108 20.37 -2.68 -21.62
CA PRO A 108 21.03 -1.43 -21.92
C PRO A 108 21.11 -0.61 -20.63
N SER A 109 22.34 -0.24 -20.29
CA SER A 109 22.66 0.52 -19.10
C SER A 109 21.80 1.77 -19.01
N GLY A 110 21.24 2.03 -17.85
CA GLY A 110 20.71 3.32 -17.46
C GLY A 110 19.20 3.48 -17.42
N LEU A 111 18.40 2.64 -18.06
CA LEU A 111 16.96 2.86 -18.18
C LEU A 111 16.10 2.15 -17.12
N TYR A 112 16.61 1.08 -16.53
CA TYR A 112 15.83 0.26 -15.58
C TYR A 112 16.00 0.66 -14.12
N TYR A 113 17.00 1.47 -13.80
CA TYR A 113 17.38 1.84 -12.43
C TYR A 113 17.30 3.34 -12.16
N ASP A 114 16.63 4.10 -13.03
CA ASP A 114 16.43 5.50 -12.75
C ASP A 114 15.48 5.64 -11.55
N SER A 115 16.01 6.11 -10.42
CA SER A 115 15.25 6.33 -9.17
C SER A 115 14.03 7.22 -9.38
N ARG A 116 14.01 8.07 -10.41
CA ARG A 116 12.86 8.88 -10.80
C ARG A 116 11.64 8.04 -11.15
N TYR A 117 11.84 6.80 -11.65
CA TYR A 117 10.78 5.88 -12.05
C TYR A 117 10.42 4.84 -10.99
N THR A 118 11.27 4.64 -9.99
CA THR A 118 11.00 3.73 -8.87
C THR A 118 9.72 4.09 -8.13
N TYR A 119 9.37 5.36 -8.10
CA TYR A 119 8.14 5.90 -7.49
C TYR A 119 7.07 6.28 -8.54
N GLY A 120 7.22 5.89 -9.78
CA GLY A 120 6.21 6.01 -10.82
C GLY A 120 5.10 4.97 -10.60
N TYR A 121 3.99 5.39 -10.02
CA TYR A 121 2.81 4.56 -9.77
C TYR A 121 1.90 4.55 -10.97
N THR A 122 2.30 4.38 -12.07
CA THR A 122 1.79 4.16 -13.40
C THR A 122 2.62 4.82 -14.46
N THR A 123 2.50 4.27 -15.55
CA THR A 123 3.28 4.36 -16.74
C THR A 123 3.39 5.77 -17.24
N GLN A 124 4.51 6.34 -16.99
CA GLN A 124 4.97 7.41 -17.85
C GLN A 124 5.37 6.86 -19.24
N TYR A 125 5.61 5.54 -19.32
CA TYR A 125 6.09 4.87 -20.53
C TYR A 125 5.45 3.50 -20.67
N ILE A 126 4.36 3.42 -21.38
CA ILE A 126 3.93 2.18 -22.01
C ILE A 126 4.77 2.05 -23.28
N GLN A 127 5.77 1.23 -23.17
CA GLN A 127 6.67 0.99 -24.28
C GLN A 127 5.95 0.18 -25.37
N THR A 128 5.64 0.82 -26.46
CA THR A 128 4.98 0.18 -27.61
C THR A 128 5.97 -0.45 -28.59
N ALA A 129 7.23 -0.07 -28.59
CA ALA A 129 8.30 -0.69 -29.37
C ALA A 129 9.67 -0.13 -28.95
N VAL A 130 10.72 -0.91 -29.22
CA VAL A 130 12.13 -0.50 -29.05
C VAL A 130 12.52 0.48 -30.17
N PRO A 131 13.34 1.53 -29.90
CA PRO A 131 14.04 1.89 -28.68
C PRO A 131 13.32 2.96 -27.87
N LEU A 132 13.61 2.99 -26.56
CA LEU A 132 13.17 4.04 -25.64
C LEU A 132 13.74 5.40 -26.07
N THR A 133 13.00 6.15 -26.83
CA THR A 133 13.26 7.57 -26.99
C THR A 133 12.60 8.30 -25.83
N PHE A 134 13.42 8.81 -24.91
CA PHE A 134 12.96 9.76 -23.92
C PHE A 134 12.47 11.03 -24.61
N VAL A 135 11.18 11.23 -24.61
CA VAL A 135 10.65 12.56 -24.94
C VAL A 135 10.89 13.40 -23.67
N SER A 136 12.01 14.12 -23.70
CA SER A 136 12.34 15.11 -22.67
C SER A 136 11.17 16.08 -22.55
N GLY A 137 10.54 16.13 -21.38
CA GLY A 137 9.62 17.21 -21.04
C GLY A 137 8.19 16.84 -20.68
N THR A 138 7.72 15.61 -20.87
CA THR A 138 6.36 15.24 -20.44
C THR A 138 6.40 14.41 -19.16
N THR A 139 6.13 15.07 -18.04
CA THR A 139 5.98 14.43 -16.71
C THR A 139 4.54 13.94 -16.44
N ALA A 140 3.71 13.82 -17.46
CA ALA A 140 2.33 13.40 -17.28
C ALA A 140 2.25 11.89 -16.98
N PHE A 141 1.67 11.55 -15.84
CA PHE A 141 1.28 10.17 -15.53
C PHE A 141 0.05 9.81 -16.35
N ILE A 142 0.12 8.71 -17.07
CA ILE A 142 -1.01 8.21 -17.86
C ILE A 142 -1.91 7.41 -16.94
N ASP A 143 -3.18 7.79 -16.87
CA ASP A 143 -4.20 6.99 -16.22
C ASP A 143 -4.51 5.77 -17.10
N VAL A 144 -4.29 4.60 -16.55
CA VAL A 144 -4.47 3.33 -17.26
C VAL A 144 -5.76 2.60 -16.86
N ILE A 145 -6.39 3.04 -15.77
CA ILE A 145 -7.68 2.51 -15.31
C ILE A 145 -8.80 3.33 -15.94
N ASP A 146 -9.53 2.72 -16.87
CA ASP A 146 -10.71 3.36 -17.44
C ASP A 146 -11.82 3.43 -16.38
N THR A 147 -12.18 2.29 -15.81
CA THR A 147 -13.22 2.24 -14.78
C THR A 147 -12.83 1.32 -13.63
N ALA A 148 -13.38 1.62 -12.45
CA ALA A 148 -13.28 0.75 -11.29
C ALA A 148 -14.62 0.66 -10.55
N LYS A 149 -14.83 -0.47 -9.85
CA LYS A 149 -16.02 -0.75 -9.04
C LYS A 149 -15.64 -1.65 -7.87
N ILE A 150 -16.29 -1.44 -6.73
CA ILE A 150 -16.09 -2.26 -5.53
C ILE A 150 -17.39 -2.99 -5.20
N THR A 151 -17.28 -4.30 -4.97
CA THR A 151 -18.38 -5.15 -4.50
C THR A 151 -18.02 -5.72 -3.13
N LEU A 152 -18.97 -5.75 -2.23
CA LEU A 152 -18.85 -6.39 -0.90
C LEU A 152 -19.96 -7.43 -0.75
N ASN A 153 -19.58 -8.67 -0.47
CA ASN A 153 -20.53 -9.81 -0.40
C ASN A 153 -21.42 -9.92 -1.65
N GLY A 154 -20.88 -9.58 -2.82
CA GLY A 154 -21.63 -9.59 -4.08
C GLY A 154 -22.54 -8.39 -4.31
N VAL A 155 -22.62 -7.45 -3.38
CA VAL A 155 -23.39 -6.21 -3.52
C VAL A 155 -22.46 -5.07 -3.95
N ASP A 156 -22.87 -4.35 -4.98
CA ASP A 156 -22.14 -3.19 -5.45
C ASP A 156 -22.29 -2.03 -4.47
N ILE A 157 -21.19 -1.60 -3.86
CA ILE A 157 -21.17 -0.44 -2.95
C ILE A 157 -20.85 0.87 -3.67
N SER A 158 -20.27 0.76 -4.84
CA SER A 158 -20.03 1.89 -5.72
C SER A 158 -20.54 1.58 -7.11
N SER A 159 -21.05 2.59 -7.82
CA SER A 159 -21.29 2.47 -9.25
C SER A 159 -19.96 2.31 -9.99
N THR A 160 -20.02 1.93 -11.26
CA THR A 160 -18.85 1.91 -12.13
C THR A 160 -18.43 3.35 -12.44
N PHE A 161 -17.31 3.79 -11.88
CA PHE A 161 -16.80 5.14 -12.05
C PHE A 161 -15.47 5.16 -12.81
N LYS A 162 -15.18 6.29 -13.45
CA LYS A 162 -13.86 6.54 -14.03
C LYS A 162 -12.78 6.49 -12.95
N GLY A 163 -11.68 5.78 -13.24
CA GLY A 163 -10.65 5.49 -12.27
C GLY A 163 -10.03 6.74 -11.65
N SER A 164 -9.39 7.58 -12.45
CA SER A 164 -8.71 8.79 -11.96
C SER A 164 -9.67 9.83 -11.41
N LEU A 165 -10.79 10.07 -12.08
CA LEU A 165 -11.70 11.14 -11.69
C LEU A 165 -12.38 10.86 -10.35
N TYR A 166 -12.89 9.65 -10.16
CA TYR A 166 -13.61 9.34 -8.93
C TYR A 166 -12.68 8.92 -7.81
N TYR A 167 -11.86 7.89 -8.05
CA TYR A 167 -11.04 7.28 -7.00
C TYR A 167 -9.70 8.01 -6.78
N GLY A 168 -9.17 8.68 -7.80
CA GLY A 168 -7.92 9.42 -7.70
C GLY A 168 -8.08 10.89 -7.30
N PHE A 169 -9.22 11.52 -7.63
CA PHE A 169 -9.45 12.94 -7.40
C PHE A 169 -10.62 13.19 -6.42
N LYS A 170 -11.84 12.74 -6.76
CA LYS A 170 -13.03 13.06 -5.98
C LYS A 170 -12.98 12.45 -4.57
N GLN A 171 -12.65 11.18 -4.43
CA GLN A 171 -12.58 10.52 -3.13
C GLN A 171 -11.58 11.19 -2.17
N PRO A 172 -10.33 11.50 -2.55
CA PRO A 172 -9.44 12.28 -1.69
C PRO A 172 -10.01 13.63 -1.28
N MET A 173 -10.62 14.36 -2.20
CA MET A 173 -11.19 15.68 -1.91
C MET A 173 -12.38 15.61 -0.95
N ASP A 174 -13.33 14.70 -1.19
CA ASP A 174 -14.53 14.54 -0.35
C ASP A 174 -14.16 14.19 1.11
N HIS A 175 -13.00 13.57 1.31
CA HIS A 175 -12.50 13.15 2.62
C HIS A 175 -11.40 14.06 3.20
N ALA A 176 -11.28 15.28 2.71
CA ALA A 176 -10.29 16.27 3.16
C ALA A 176 -8.84 15.78 3.11
N LEU A 177 -8.51 14.93 2.15
CA LEU A 177 -7.16 14.46 1.87
C LEU A 177 -6.57 15.24 0.68
N SER A 178 -5.25 15.28 0.62
CA SER A 178 -4.56 15.85 -0.54
C SER A 178 -4.73 14.93 -1.75
N VAL A 179 -5.05 15.51 -2.91
CA VAL A 179 -5.08 14.77 -4.18
C VAL A 179 -3.67 14.29 -4.50
N PRO A 180 -3.45 13.00 -4.75
CA PRO A 180 -2.13 12.49 -5.10
C PRO A 180 -1.65 13.06 -6.44
N ALA A 181 -0.38 13.45 -6.50
CA ALA A 181 0.25 13.87 -7.76
C ALA A 181 0.51 12.70 -8.73
N LYS A 182 0.28 11.47 -8.28
CA LYS A 182 0.48 10.22 -9.02
C LYS A 182 -0.84 9.44 -9.04
N ASN A 183 -0.96 8.46 -9.94
CA ASN A 183 -2.15 7.63 -10.06
C ASN A 183 -2.27 6.63 -8.89
N ILE A 184 -2.57 7.17 -7.73
CA ILE A 184 -2.94 6.44 -6.53
C ILE A 184 -4.44 6.64 -6.35
N TYR A 185 -5.15 5.54 -6.21
CA TYR A 185 -6.59 5.51 -6.09
C TYR A 185 -6.98 5.14 -4.67
N MET A 186 -8.10 5.69 -4.21
CA MET A 186 -8.62 5.36 -2.89
C MET A 186 -10.13 5.25 -2.88
N TYR A 187 -10.64 4.54 -1.88
CA TYR A 187 -12.03 4.54 -1.50
C TYR A 187 -12.14 4.52 0.03
N SER A 188 -12.88 5.46 0.60
CA SER A 188 -13.10 5.53 2.04
C SER A 188 -14.47 4.98 2.41
N PHE A 189 -14.48 4.10 3.40
CA PHE A 189 -15.69 3.61 4.06
C PHE A 189 -16.09 4.48 5.24
N GLY A 190 -15.16 5.31 5.73
CA GLY A 190 -15.38 6.28 6.80
C GLY A 190 -15.53 7.70 6.28
N LEU A 191 -16.25 8.54 7.02
CA LEU A 191 -16.47 9.94 6.65
C LEU A 191 -15.19 10.78 6.79
N THR A 192 -14.41 10.54 7.83
CA THR A 192 -13.20 11.31 8.15
C THR A 192 -11.98 10.38 8.32
N PRO A 193 -11.44 9.80 7.22
CA PRO A 193 -10.37 8.80 7.32
C PRO A 193 -9.05 9.34 7.89
N LYS A 194 -8.89 10.65 7.98
CA LYS A 194 -7.71 11.31 8.55
C LYS A 194 -7.74 11.35 10.07
N GLU A 195 -8.93 11.34 10.65
CA GLU A 195 -9.10 11.45 12.08
C GLU A 195 -9.01 10.08 12.76
N TYR A 196 -8.54 10.08 14.00
CA TYR A 196 -8.47 8.87 14.82
C TYR A 196 -9.86 8.24 15.01
N ASN A 197 -10.89 9.08 15.16
CA ASN A 197 -12.29 8.68 15.21
C ASN A 197 -12.94 8.87 13.84
N SER A 198 -12.72 7.96 12.97
CA SER A 198 -12.93 8.04 11.53
C SER A 198 -14.38 8.15 11.04
N GLY A 199 -15.34 8.12 11.92
CA GLY A 199 -16.75 8.15 11.53
C GLY A 199 -17.25 6.95 10.70
N GLY A 200 -16.49 5.84 10.64
CA GLY A 200 -16.93 4.61 10.00
C GLY A 200 -15.82 3.67 9.55
N TYR A 201 -16.15 2.39 9.50
CA TYR A 201 -15.32 1.32 8.97
C TYR A 201 -16.18 0.13 8.57
N ILE A 202 -15.66 -0.73 7.71
CA ILE A 202 -16.27 -2.02 7.37
C ILE A 202 -15.39 -3.15 7.90
N ASN A 203 -15.99 -4.08 8.63
CA ASN A 203 -15.26 -5.23 9.15
C ASN A 203 -15.10 -6.31 8.07
N PHE A 204 -13.95 -6.30 7.41
CA PHE A 204 -13.63 -7.25 6.35
C PHE A 204 -13.52 -8.70 6.84
N SER A 205 -13.24 -8.95 8.11
CA SER A 205 -13.22 -10.32 8.65
C SER A 205 -14.58 -11.01 8.63
N LYS A 206 -15.66 -10.25 8.47
CA LYS A 206 -17.04 -10.75 8.36
C LYS A 206 -17.54 -10.82 6.91
N LEU A 207 -16.74 -10.41 5.95
CA LEU A 207 -17.10 -10.45 4.54
C LEU A 207 -16.64 -11.76 3.90
N ASN A 208 -17.41 -12.24 2.93
CA ASN A 208 -16.98 -13.35 2.10
C ASN A 208 -15.98 -12.84 1.03
N SER A 209 -14.73 -13.23 1.15
CA SER A 209 -13.66 -12.78 0.24
C SER A 209 -13.89 -13.20 -1.21
N ALA A 210 -14.58 -14.32 -1.46
CA ALA A 210 -14.88 -14.78 -2.82
C ALA A 210 -15.81 -13.82 -3.57
N THR A 211 -16.68 -13.11 -2.84
CA THR A 211 -17.67 -12.17 -3.39
C THR A 211 -17.36 -10.71 -3.04
N THR A 212 -16.24 -10.47 -2.36
CA THR A 212 -15.73 -9.12 -2.03
C THR A 212 -14.57 -8.79 -2.96
N LYS A 213 -14.80 -7.91 -3.92
CA LYS A 213 -13.88 -7.71 -5.04
C LYS A 213 -13.69 -6.23 -5.39
N LEU A 214 -12.51 -5.92 -5.88
CA LEU A 214 -12.21 -4.73 -6.67
C LEU A 214 -12.20 -5.14 -8.15
N LEU A 215 -13.12 -4.61 -8.93
CA LEU A 215 -13.22 -4.84 -10.36
C LEU A 215 -12.63 -3.63 -11.09
N LEU A 216 -11.69 -3.89 -11.98
CA LEU A 216 -11.03 -2.86 -12.78
C LEU A 216 -11.30 -3.12 -14.26
N SER A 217 -11.34 -2.07 -15.05
CA SER A 217 -11.28 -2.12 -16.51
C SER A 217 -10.17 -1.20 -16.99
N PHE A 218 -9.28 -1.72 -17.81
CA PHE A 218 -8.19 -0.93 -18.35
C PHE A 218 -8.57 -0.21 -19.63
N VAL A 219 -7.94 0.93 -19.87
CA VAL A 219 -8.03 1.61 -21.16
C VAL A 219 -7.52 0.64 -22.24
N PRO A 220 -8.31 0.34 -23.30
CA PRO A 220 -7.98 -0.72 -24.25
C PRO A 220 -6.60 -0.59 -24.89
N ALA A 221 -6.17 0.64 -25.18
CA ALA A 221 -4.85 0.92 -25.77
C ALA A 221 -3.67 0.43 -24.89
N TYR A 222 -3.88 0.24 -23.59
CA TYR A 222 -2.82 -0.09 -22.64
C TYR A 222 -2.95 -1.50 -22.04
N ALA A 223 -4.09 -2.16 -22.23
CA ALA A 223 -4.40 -3.44 -21.59
C ALA A 223 -3.34 -4.52 -21.80
N THR A 224 -2.88 -4.71 -23.04
CA THR A 224 -1.85 -5.72 -23.38
C THR A 224 -0.54 -5.47 -22.63
N HIS A 225 -0.09 -4.22 -22.53
CA HIS A 225 1.15 -3.87 -21.84
C HIS A 225 1.02 -4.06 -20.32
N LEU A 226 -0.15 -3.77 -19.75
CA LEU A 226 -0.42 -3.95 -18.33
C LEU A 226 -0.37 -5.43 -17.93
N ILE A 227 -0.96 -6.31 -18.73
CA ILE A 227 -0.96 -7.75 -18.49
C ILE A 227 0.48 -8.30 -18.50
N GLN A 228 1.31 -7.84 -19.43
CA GLN A 228 2.67 -8.36 -19.62
C GLN A 228 3.70 -7.87 -18.59
N GLY A 229 3.52 -6.68 -18.03
CA GLY A 229 4.60 -6.05 -17.27
C GLY A 229 4.24 -5.37 -15.96
N TYR A 230 2.97 -5.37 -15.56
CA TYR A 230 2.52 -4.61 -14.41
C TYR A 230 1.82 -5.48 -13.37
N GLN A 231 1.70 -4.94 -12.17
CA GLN A 231 0.96 -5.58 -11.09
C GLN A 231 0.26 -4.55 -10.21
N LEU A 232 -0.79 -4.99 -9.56
CA LEU A 232 -1.59 -4.20 -8.64
C LEU A 232 -1.06 -4.34 -7.22
N TYR A 233 -1.06 -3.23 -6.52
CA TYR A 233 -0.83 -3.14 -5.09
C TYR A 233 -2.09 -2.64 -4.43
N VAL A 234 -2.57 -3.36 -3.44
CA VAL A 234 -3.73 -2.97 -2.63
C VAL A 234 -3.29 -2.85 -1.18
N PHE A 235 -3.69 -1.77 -0.54
CA PHE A 235 -3.44 -1.50 0.86
C PHE A 235 -4.76 -1.24 1.57
N TYR A 236 -4.93 -1.88 2.70
CA TYR A 236 -6.02 -1.66 3.61
C TYR A 236 -5.52 -0.84 4.79
N TYR A 237 -6.17 0.26 5.05
CA TYR A 237 -5.94 1.08 6.23
C TYR A 237 -7.17 1.03 7.13
N GLY A 238 -6.97 0.78 8.40
CA GLY A 238 -8.06 0.70 9.36
C GLY A 238 -7.55 0.68 10.78
N CYS A 239 -8.38 0.21 11.69
CA CYS A 239 -8.04 0.12 13.10
C CYS A 239 -8.19 -1.30 13.64
N THR A 240 -7.49 -1.56 14.71
CA THR A 240 -7.64 -2.79 15.50
C THR A 240 -7.42 -2.48 16.96
N ILE A 241 -7.77 -3.40 17.85
CA ILE A 241 -7.52 -3.27 19.27
C ILE A 241 -6.26 -4.05 19.61
N LEU A 242 -5.30 -3.37 20.25
CA LEU A 242 -4.17 -3.99 20.91
C LEU A 242 -4.55 -4.20 22.39
N GLU A 243 -4.60 -5.45 22.80
CA GLU A 243 -4.80 -5.80 24.20
C GLU A 243 -3.48 -6.28 24.81
N ILE A 244 -3.11 -5.68 25.93
CA ILE A 244 -1.95 -6.09 26.72
C ILE A 244 -2.48 -6.62 28.06
N ALA A 245 -2.31 -7.91 28.28
CA ALA A 245 -2.74 -8.57 29.50
C ALA A 245 -1.82 -9.74 29.84
N ASN A 246 -1.64 -9.99 31.15
CA ASN A 246 -0.83 -11.10 31.64
C ASN A 246 0.59 -11.16 31.04
N GLY A 247 1.22 -10.00 30.83
CA GLY A 247 2.56 -9.88 30.30
C GLY A 247 2.71 -10.09 28.80
N SER A 248 1.61 -10.21 28.05
CA SER A 248 1.61 -10.43 26.61
C SER A 248 0.69 -9.47 25.87
N ALA A 249 1.05 -9.14 24.64
CA ALA A 249 0.23 -8.36 23.74
C ALA A 249 -0.47 -9.26 22.71
N ARG A 250 -1.72 -8.98 22.41
CA ARG A 250 -2.49 -9.70 21.39
C ARG A 250 -3.40 -8.76 20.62
N LEU A 251 -3.76 -9.18 19.41
CA LEU A 251 -4.79 -8.54 18.59
C LEU A 251 -6.02 -9.43 18.61
N PRO A 252 -7.07 -9.12 19.37
CA PRO A 252 -8.23 -10.02 19.54
C PRO A 252 -9.08 -10.19 18.28
N PHE A 253 -8.86 -9.35 17.24
CA PHE A 253 -9.59 -9.38 15.98
C PHE A 253 -8.68 -9.64 14.78
N VAL A 254 -7.92 -10.70 14.82
CA VAL A 254 -7.07 -11.17 13.72
C VAL A 254 -7.56 -12.53 13.24
#